data_d1f04ec6176f70118ca7b04986d4561e
#
_entry.id   d1f04ec6176f70118ca7b04986d4561e
#
_cell.length_a   1.000
_cell.length_b   1.000
_cell.length_c   1.000
_cell.angle_alpha   90.00
_cell.angle_beta   90.00
_cell.angle_gamma   90.00
#
_symmetry.space_group_name_H-M   'P 1'
#
loop_
_entity.id
_entity.type
_entity.pdbx_description
1 polymer ?
#
loop_
_entity_poly.entity_id
_entity_poly.type
_entity_poly.pdbx_seq_one_letter_code
_entity_poly.pdbx_strand_id
1 'polypeptide(L)'
;MNVSKRFKAVFWLSLGVLTFSLQDIAIKTVSGNYPVHEVIFTRCIVAIPFLLFLVAKSGGLHTLNSPRRGALIFRGVLLLFAYTSYFLAFPVMKLADIIALYATVPLFVTALAGPVLGEKITLSRWGAVCLGFVGAIVMVQPGSSVFEAAS
;
A
#
# COMPACT_ATOMS: atom_id res chain seq x y z
N MET A 1 23.05 19.60 -0.49
CA MET A 1 22.25 18.67 -1.34
C MET A 1 21.66 19.46 -2.48
N ASN A 2 22.09 19.21 -3.73
CA ASN A 2 21.75 20.04 -4.91
C ASN A 2 20.24 20.12 -5.14
N VAL A 3 19.70 21.33 -5.35
CA VAL A 3 18.30 21.64 -5.65
C VAL A 3 17.78 20.77 -6.82
N SER A 4 18.60 20.57 -7.85
CA SER A 4 18.30 19.72 -9.02
C SER A 4 18.04 18.25 -8.64
N LYS A 5 18.76 17.69 -7.66
CA LYS A 5 18.51 16.29 -7.21
C LYS A 5 17.20 16.16 -6.42
N ARG A 6 16.85 17.19 -5.64
CA ARG A 6 15.57 17.22 -4.91
C ARG A 6 14.39 17.32 -5.87
N PHE A 7 14.49 18.17 -6.87
CA PHE A 7 13.44 18.32 -7.88
C PHE A 7 13.22 17.03 -8.66
N LYS A 8 14.29 16.36 -9.10
CA LYS A 8 14.19 15.05 -9.75
C LYS A 8 13.53 13.99 -8.85
N ALA A 9 13.89 13.95 -7.56
CA ALA A 9 13.31 13.02 -6.62
C ALA A 9 11.81 13.26 -6.44
N VAL A 10 11.38 14.51 -6.28
CA VAL A 10 9.97 14.89 -6.16
C VAL A 10 9.21 14.53 -7.44
N PHE A 11 9.79 14.84 -8.61
CA PHE A 11 9.18 14.50 -9.90
C PHE A 11 8.92 12.99 -10.06
N TRP A 12 9.93 12.15 -9.78
CA TRP A 12 9.79 10.70 -9.86
C TRP A 12 8.78 10.15 -8.84
N LEU A 13 8.75 10.72 -7.65
CA LEU A 13 7.79 10.35 -6.62
C LEU A 13 6.37 10.72 -7.04
N SER A 14 6.15 11.93 -7.57
CA SER A 14 4.85 12.36 -8.07
C SER A 14 4.36 11.50 -9.24
N LEU A 15 5.26 11.14 -10.15
CA LEU A 15 4.95 10.24 -11.26
C LEU A 15 4.54 8.85 -10.77
N GLY A 16 5.24 8.33 -9.73
CA GLY A 16 4.88 7.07 -9.09
C GLY A 16 3.49 7.11 -8.45
N VAL A 17 3.18 8.15 -7.69
CA VAL A 17 1.86 8.34 -7.07
C VAL A 17 0.76 8.42 -8.13
N LEU A 18 0.99 9.18 -9.21
CA LEU A 18 0.03 9.29 -10.31
C LEU A 18 -0.23 7.94 -10.97
N THR A 19 0.81 7.14 -11.21
CA THR A 19 0.69 5.79 -11.76
C THR A 19 -0.12 4.86 -10.85
N PHE A 20 0.10 4.94 -9.52
CA PHE A 20 -0.70 4.20 -8.56
C PHE A 20 -2.16 4.63 -8.56
N SER A 21 -2.44 5.94 -8.61
CA SER A 21 -3.82 6.44 -8.67
C SER A 21 -4.56 5.98 -9.93
N LEU A 22 -3.90 5.98 -11.07
CA LEU A 22 -4.46 5.45 -12.32
C LEU A 22 -4.74 3.95 -12.22
N GLN A 23 -3.83 3.19 -11.61
CA GLN A 23 -4.02 1.77 -11.35
C GLN A 23 -5.25 1.52 -10.45
N ASP A 24 -5.42 2.28 -9.37
CA ASP A 24 -6.55 2.12 -8.46
C ASP A 24 -7.89 2.42 -9.15
N ILE A 25 -7.94 3.44 -10.01
CA ILE A 25 -9.11 3.75 -10.84
C ILE A 25 -9.41 2.57 -11.79
N ALA A 26 -8.38 2.04 -12.47
CA ALA A 26 -8.55 0.92 -13.38
C ALA A 26 -9.06 -0.34 -12.66
N ILE A 27 -8.53 -0.64 -11.47
CA ILE A 27 -9.00 -1.76 -10.65
C ILE A 27 -10.44 -1.54 -10.21
N LYS A 28 -10.79 -0.32 -9.76
CA LYS A 28 -12.17 0.00 -9.36
C LYS A 28 -13.16 -0.19 -10.49
N THR A 29 -12.83 0.19 -11.72
CA THR A 29 -13.72 0.01 -12.88
C THR A 29 -13.93 -1.47 -13.25
N VAL A 30 -12.92 -2.31 -13.01
CA VAL A 30 -12.96 -3.74 -13.35
C VAL A 30 -13.54 -4.59 -12.20
N SER A 31 -13.35 -4.17 -10.95
CA SER A 31 -13.71 -4.96 -9.75
C SER A 31 -15.21 -5.25 -9.60
N GLY A 32 -16.08 -4.51 -10.28
CA GLY A 32 -17.53 -4.79 -10.31
C GLY A 32 -17.93 -5.98 -11.20
N ASN A 33 -17.09 -6.34 -12.18
CA ASN A 33 -17.41 -7.36 -13.18
C ASN A 33 -16.55 -8.63 -13.05
N TYR A 34 -15.42 -8.55 -12.38
CA TYR A 34 -14.47 -9.65 -12.26
C TYR A 34 -14.14 -9.93 -10.79
N PRO A 35 -13.99 -11.21 -10.41
CA PRO A 35 -13.61 -11.57 -9.06
C PRO A 35 -12.17 -11.09 -8.75
N VAL A 36 -11.98 -10.62 -7.54
CA VAL A 36 -10.73 -9.99 -7.08
C VAL A 36 -9.48 -10.86 -7.30
N HIS A 37 -9.62 -12.17 -7.17
CA HIS A 37 -8.50 -13.10 -7.36
C HIS A 37 -8.00 -13.12 -8.81
N GLU A 38 -8.85 -12.96 -9.81
CA GLU A 38 -8.45 -12.87 -11.21
C GLU A 38 -7.64 -11.59 -11.48
N VAL A 39 -8.04 -10.48 -10.88
CA VAL A 39 -7.31 -9.20 -11.00
C VAL A 39 -5.91 -9.32 -10.40
N ILE A 40 -5.81 -9.91 -9.19
CA ILE A 40 -4.51 -10.13 -8.52
C ILE A 40 -3.64 -11.09 -9.35
N PHE A 41 -4.21 -12.19 -9.84
CA PHE A 41 -3.50 -13.20 -10.62
C PHE A 41 -2.94 -12.61 -11.92
N THR A 42 -3.77 -11.90 -12.68
CA THR A 42 -3.36 -11.23 -13.93
C THR A 42 -2.23 -10.24 -13.68
N ARG A 43 -2.34 -9.43 -12.62
CA ARG A 43 -1.29 -8.50 -12.22
C ARG A 43 0.04 -9.21 -11.92
N CYS A 44 -0.02 -10.31 -11.18
CA CYS A 44 1.18 -11.09 -10.86
C CYS A 44 1.84 -11.68 -12.12
N ILE A 45 1.05 -12.25 -13.03
CA ILE A 45 1.56 -12.80 -14.30
C ILE A 45 2.25 -11.72 -15.12
N VAL A 46 1.63 -10.56 -15.26
CA VAL A 46 2.22 -9.44 -16.03
C VAL A 46 3.49 -8.91 -15.37
N ALA A 47 3.55 -8.90 -14.03
CA ALA A 47 4.73 -8.41 -13.31
C ALA A 47 5.94 -9.37 -13.38
N ILE A 48 5.72 -10.68 -13.46
CA ILE A 48 6.80 -11.70 -13.45
C ILE A 48 7.86 -11.46 -14.54
N PRO A 49 7.55 -11.30 -15.84
CA PRO A 49 8.56 -11.11 -16.86
C PRO A 49 9.39 -9.84 -16.65
N PHE A 50 8.78 -8.76 -16.15
CA PHE A 50 9.52 -7.53 -15.81
C PHE A 50 10.47 -7.75 -14.64
N LEU A 51 10.02 -8.46 -13.60
CA LEU A 51 10.86 -8.79 -12.45
C LEU A 51 12.02 -9.71 -12.84
N LEU A 52 11.76 -10.72 -13.67
CA LEU A 52 12.81 -11.61 -14.17
C LEU A 52 13.84 -10.85 -15.02
N PHE A 53 13.39 -9.93 -15.87
CA PHE A 53 14.29 -9.06 -16.63
C PHE A 53 15.16 -8.20 -15.72
N LEU A 54 14.59 -7.58 -14.67
CA LEU A 54 15.33 -6.80 -13.69
C LEU A 54 16.35 -7.66 -12.92
N VAL A 55 15.96 -8.86 -12.50
CA VAL A 55 16.86 -9.80 -11.81
C VAL A 55 18.01 -10.23 -12.72
N ALA A 56 17.71 -10.55 -13.98
CA ALA A 56 18.74 -10.91 -14.96
C ALA A 56 19.77 -9.78 -15.15
N LYS A 57 19.30 -8.52 -15.19
CA LYS A 57 20.15 -7.34 -15.34
C LYS A 57 20.94 -6.99 -14.06
N SER A 58 20.46 -7.38 -12.90
CA SER A 58 21.07 -7.07 -11.58
C SER A 58 22.06 -8.11 -11.07
N GLY A 59 22.44 -9.13 -11.87
CA GLY A 59 23.39 -10.17 -11.48
C GLY A 59 22.82 -11.59 -11.48
N GLY A 60 21.61 -11.76 -12.04
CA GLY A 60 20.97 -13.07 -12.21
C GLY A 60 20.34 -13.64 -10.93
N LEU A 61 19.91 -14.90 -11.02
CA LEU A 61 19.19 -15.61 -9.96
C LEU A 61 19.99 -15.77 -8.67
N HIS A 62 21.32 -15.68 -8.74
CA HIS A 62 22.20 -15.76 -7.57
C HIS A 62 21.94 -14.61 -6.57
N THR A 63 21.48 -13.46 -7.06
CA THR A 63 21.12 -12.29 -6.23
C THR A 63 19.91 -12.55 -5.33
N LEU A 64 19.06 -13.53 -5.68
CA LEU A 64 17.91 -13.95 -4.87
C LEU A 64 18.32 -14.83 -3.67
N ASN A 65 19.58 -15.26 -3.63
CA ASN A 65 20.10 -16.09 -2.55
C ASN A 65 20.45 -15.23 -1.32
N SER A 66 19.42 -14.77 -0.60
CA SER A 66 19.60 -14.00 0.63
C SER A 66 19.69 -14.93 1.86
N PRO A 67 20.57 -14.64 2.83
CA PRO A 67 20.63 -15.40 4.10
C PRO A 67 19.35 -15.24 4.95
N ARG A 68 18.51 -14.23 4.65
CA ARG A 68 17.25 -13.93 5.36
C ARG A 68 16.00 -14.37 4.59
N ARG A 69 16.08 -15.49 3.86
CA ARG A 69 14.95 -15.98 3.04
C ARG A 69 13.65 -16.16 3.84
N GLY A 70 13.72 -16.67 5.08
CA GLY A 70 12.54 -16.85 5.92
C GLY A 70 11.82 -15.53 6.19
N ALA A 71 12.54 -14.47 6.52
CA ALA A 71 11.95 -13.15 6.73
C ALA A 71 11.34 -12.57 5.44
N LEU A 72 11.96 -12.81 4.29
CA LEU A 72 11.44 -12.36 3.00
C LEU A 72 10.15 -13.11 2.62
N ILE A 73 10.10 -14.42 2.84
CA ILE A 73 8.90 -15.23 2.60
C ILE A 73 7.78 -14.78 3.53
N PHE A 74 8.05 -14.62 4.83
CA PHE A 74 7.07 -14.13 5.80
C PHE A 74 6.51 -12.76 5.41
N ARG A 75 7.38 -11.83 5.01
CA ARG A 75 6.97 -10.53 4.47
C ARG A 75 6.09 -10.68 3.22
N GLY A 76 6.45 -11.59 2.30
CA GLY A 76 5.67 -11.86 1.09
C GLY A 76 4.26 -12.34 1.40
N VAL A 77 4.14 -13.27 2.36
CA VAL A 77 2.85 -13.80 2.83
C VAL A 77 2.01 -12.68 3.45
N LEU A 78 2.59 -11.88 4.34
CA LEU A 78 1.88 -10.73 4.94
C LEU A 78 1.41 -9.73 3.89
N LEU A 79 2.24 -9.43 2.89
CA LEU A 79 1.86 -8.54 1.80
C LEU A 79 0.75 -9.14 0.94
N LEU A 80 0.76 -10.45 0.69
CA LEU A 80 -0.31 -11.13 -0.03
C LEU A 80 -1.66 -10.96 0.69
N PHE A 81 -1.69 -11.20 2.00
CA PHE A 81 -2.90 -10.98 2.80
C PHE A 81 -3.34 -9.51 2.78
N ALA A 82 -2.41 -8.58 2.96
CA ALA A 82 -2.70 -7.15 2.97
C ALA A 82 -3.29 -6.69 1.63
N TYR A 83 -2.67 -7.07 0.51
CA TYR A 83 -3.19 -6.73 -0.83
C TYR A 83 -4.52 -7.40 -1.15
N THR A 84 -4.69 -8.66 -0.77
CA THR A 84 -5.97 -9.36 -0.96
C THR A 84 -7.09 -8.64 -0.21
N SER A 85 -6.87 -8.30 1.07
CA SER A 85 -7.85 -7.56 1.88
C SER A 85 -8.13 -6.17 1.31
N TYR A 86 -7.10 -5.46 0.83
CA TYR A 86 -7.24 -4.17 0.19
C TYR A 86 -8.12 -4.24 -1.06
N PHE A 87 -7.86 -5.19 -1.95
CA PHE A 87 -8.63 -5.32 -3.19
C PHE A 87 -10.05 -5.87 -2.98
N LEU A 88 -10.29 -6.66 -1.93
CA LEU A 88 -11.64 -7.10 -1.56
C LEU A 88 -12.56 -5.93 -1.16
N ALA A 89 -12.00 -4.81 -0.74
CA ALA A 89 -12.77 -3.61 -0.43
C ALA A 89 -13.28 -2.85 -1.68
N PHE A 90 -12.65 -3.04 -2.86
CA PHE A 90 -12.99 -2.27 -4.07
C PHE A 90 -14.41 -2.44 -4.59
N PRO A 91 -15.00 -3.66 -4.64
CA PRO A 91 -16.38 -3.80 -5.09
C PRO A 91 -17.41 -3.22 -4.09
N VAL A 92 -17.08 -3.20 -2.80
CA VAL A 92 -18.03 -2.86 -1.73
C VAL A 92 -17.93 -1.39 -1.32
N MET A 93 -16.72 -0.81 -1.25
CA MET A 93 -16.49 0.52 -0.72
C MET A 93 -16.24 1.55 -1.82
N LYS A 94 -16.50 2.84 -1.52
CA LYS A 94 -16.10 3.94 -2.40
C LYS A 94 -14.58 4.06 -2.43
N LEU A 95 -14.00 4.38 -3.59
CA LEU A 95 -12.55 4.51 -3.77
C LEU A 95 -11.92 5.53 -2.80
N ALA A 96 -12.63 6.62 -2.53
CA ALA A 96 -12.18 7.66 -1.58
C ALA A 96 -12.01 7.10 -0.16
N ASP A 97 -12.93 6.25 0.30
CA ASP A 97 -12.90 5.66 1.64
C ASP A 97 -11.75 4.63 1.77
N ILE A 98 -11.53 3.84 0.71
CA ILE A 98 -10.41 2.89 0.65
C ILE A 98 -9.07 3.63 0.74
N ILE A 99 -8.91 4.71 -0.03
CA ILE A 99 -7.69 5.53 -0.01
C ILE A 99 -7.51 6.22 1.34
N ALA A 100 -8.59 6.71 1.95
CA ALA A 100 -8.54 7.31 3.29
C ALA A 100 -8.08 6.30 4.35
N LEU A 101 -8.61 5.08 4.34
CA LEU A 101 -8.17 4.00 5.22
C LEU A 101 -6.71 3.65 4.98
N TYR A 102 -6.28 3.55 3.72
CA TYR A 102 -4.89 3.28 3.39
C TYR A 102 -3.94 4.39 3.87
N ALA A 103 -4.39 5.65 3.83
CA ALA A 103 -3.62 6.79 4.35
C ALA A 103 -3.38 6.73 5.88
N THR A 104 -4.10 5.88 6.62
CA THR A 104 -3.83 5.65 8.05
C THR A 104 -2.65 4.71 8.30
N VAL A 105 -2.18 3.96 7.28
CA VAL A 105 -1.08 2.99 7.43
C VAL A 105 0.18 3.62 8.03
N PRO A 106 0.68 4.79 7.59
CA PRO A 106 1.84 5.43 8.20
C PRO A 106 1.63 5.78 9.69
N LEU A 107 0.37 6.04 10.10
CA LEU A 107 0.04 6.33 11.49
C LEU A 107 0.21 5.06 12.35
N PHE A 108 -0.30 3.93 11.88
CA PHE A 108 -0.10 2.63 12.53
C PHE A 108 1.38 2.25 12.61
N VAL A 109 2.13 2.44 11.50
CA VAL A 109 3.57 2.17 11.50
C VAL A 109 4.29 3.02 12.54
N THR A 110 3.96 4.31 12.63
CA THR A 110 4.55 5.22 13.62
C THR A 110 4.16 4.82 15.05
N ALA A 111 2.89 4.48 15.30
CA ALA A 111 2.41 4.06 16.61
C ALA A 111 3.07 2.75 17.09
N LEU A 112 3.30 1.81 16.17
CA LEU A 112 3.93 0.51 16.47
C LEU A 112 5.46 0.58 16.56
N ALA A 113 6.09 1.60 15.97
CA ALA A 113 7.55 1.74 16.02
C ALA A 113 8.10 1.85 17.46
N GLY A 114 7.36 2.48 18.38
CA GLY A 114 7.71 2.52 19.81
C GLY A 114 7.76 1.14 20.44
N PRO A 115 6.62 0.45 20.58
CA PRO A 115 6.55 -0.83 21.31
C PRO A 115 7.27 -1.99 20.60
N VAL A 116 7.33 -1.99 19.26
CA VAL A 116 7.91 -3.11 18.49
C VAL A 116 9.41 -2.95 18.22
N LEU A 117 9.86 -1.73 17.90
CA LEU A 117 11.26 -1.45 17.57
C LEU A 117 12.03 -0.81 18.72
N GLY A 118 11.36 -0.46 19.82
CA GLY A 118 11.99 0.23 20.96
C GLY A 118 12.39 1.68 20.65
N GLU A 119 11.84 2.28 19.59
CA GLU A 119 12.14 3.66 19.21
C GLU A 119 11.46 4.64 20.17
N LYS A 120 12.20 5.67 20.60
CA LYS A 120 11.63 6.77 21.41
C LYS A 120 10.82 7.71 20.49
N ILE A 121 9.52 7.51 20.45
CA ILE A 121 8.62 8.37 19.68
C ILE A 121 8.42 9.68 20.45
N THR A 122 8.75 10.80 19.81
CA THR A 122 8.57 12.15 20.36
C THR A 122 7.07 12.44 20.56
N LEU A 123 6.74 13.17 21.63
CA LEU A 123 5.35 13.56 21.93
C LEU A 123 4.66 14.28 20.76
N SER A 124 5.40 15.07 20.00
CA SER A 124 4.92 15.71 18.77
C SER A 124 4.48 14.70 17.70
N ARG A 125 5.17 13.55 17.57
CA ARG A 125 4.76 12.48 16.64
C ARG A 125 3.48 11.78 17.11
N TRP A 126 3.33 11.57 18.42
CA TRP A 126 2.08 11.06 19.00
C TRP A 126 0.91 12.00 18.75
N GLY A 127 1.10 13.31 18.92
CA GLY A 127 0.09 14.31 18.57
C GLY A 127 -0.31 14.24 17.09
N ALA A 128 0.65 14.11 16.18
CA ALA A 128 0.37 13.96 14.75
C ALA A 128 -0.39 12.67 14.43
N VAL A 129 -0.06 11.55 15.09
CA VAL A 129 -0.77 10.27 14.95
C VAL A 129 -2.22 10.43 15.40
N CYS A 130 -2.46 11.00 16.58
CA CYS A 130 -3.83 11.22 17.09
C CYS A 130 -4.66 12.11 16.15
N LEU A 131 -4.09 13.23 15.68
CA LEU A 131 -4.75 14.12 14.73
C LEU A 131 -5.07 13.41 13.41
N GLY A 132 -4.14 12.60 12.91
CA GLY A 132 -4.34 11.80 11.69
C GLY A 132 -5.47 10.78 11.84
N PHE A 133 -5.56 10.09 12.98
CA PHE A 133 -6.67 9.16 13.27
C PHE A 133 -8.01 9.88 13.35
N VAL A 134 -8.07 11.03 14.03
CA VAL A 134 -9.30 11.85 14.07
C VAL A 134 -9.71 12.25 12.65
N GLY A 135 -8.77 12.72 11.83
CA GLY A 135 -9.04 13.06 10.42
C GLY A 135 -9.59 11.89 9.62
N ALA A 136 -9.01 10.69 9.80
CA ALA A 136 -9.49 9.48 9.12
C ALA A 136 -10.91 9.09 9.57
N ILE A 137 -11.22 9.16 10.86
CA ILE A 137 -12.57 8.88 11.38
C ILE A 137 -13.57 9.86 10.81
N VAL A 138 -13.25 11.15 10.77
CA VAL A 138 -14.12 12.19 10.22
C VAL A 138 -14.37 11.95 8.72
N MET A 139 -13.37 11.49 7.99
CA MET A 139 -13.48 11.23 6.55
C MET A 139 -14.32 9.99 6.25
N VAL A 140 -14.11 8.91 6.99
CA VAL A 140 -14.82 7.63 6.79
C VAL A 140 -16.27 7.71 7.30
N GLN A 141 -16.58 8.61 8.23
CA GLN A 141 -17.91 8.78 8.84
C GLN A 141 -18.58 7.43 9.17
N PRO A 142 -18.03 6.65 10.13
CA PRO A 142 -18.61 5.37 10.50
C PRO A 142 -20.04 5.59 11.02
N GLY A 143 -21.05 5.12 10.27
CA GLY A 143 -22.48 5.35 10.56
C GLY A 143 -23.24 6.05 9.43
N SER A 144 -22.57 6.56 8.40
CA SER A 144 -23.23 6.95 7.17
C SER A 144 -23.30 5.75 6.21
N SER A 145 -24.16 5.83 5.21
CA SER A 145 -24.58 4.80 4.23
C SER A 145 -23.54 3.78 3.70
N VAL A 146 -22.28 3.87 4.11
CA VAL A 146 -21.23 2.89 3.74
C VAL A 146 -21.43 1.57 4.47
N PHE A 147 -22.00 1.58 5.69
CA PHE A 147 -22.34 0.36 6.44
C PHE A 147 -23.68 -0.24 6.01
N GLU A 148 -24.60 0.55 5.47
CA GLU A 148 -25.89 0.03 4.95
C GLU A 148 -25.73 -0.76 3.65
N ALA A 149 -24.68 -0.52 2.86
CA ALA A 149 -24.45 -1.26 1.62
C ALA A 149 -23.73 -2.61 1.83
N ALA A 150 -23.26 -2.87 3.05
CA ALA A 150 -22.53 -4.10 3.41
C ALA A 150 -23.38 -5.07 4.28
N SER A 151 -24.58 -4.68 4.66
CA SER A 151 -25.58 -5.51 5.36
C SER A 151 -26.64 -6.03 4.38
#